data_36a1149f999c3df52cb8ff537e997cb1
#
_entry.id   36a1149f999c3df52cb8ff537e997cb1
#
_cell.length_a   1.000
_cell.length_b   1.000
_cell.length_c   1.000
_cell.angle_alpha   90.00
_cell.angle_beta   90.00
_cell.angle_gamma   90.00
#
_symmetry.space_group_name_H-M   'P 1'
#
loop_
_entity.id
_entity.type
_entity.pdbx_description
1 polymer ?
#
loop_
_entity_poly.entity_id
_entity_poly.type
_entity_poly.pdbx_seq_one_letter_code
_entity_poly.pdbx_strand_id
1 'polypeptide(L)' 'MAIEARIRELDARHQSLEKLIEEEMNHPSADDLEVRELKRQKLKLKEEMEALRAKAH' A
#
# COMPACT_ATOMS: atom_id res chain seq x y z
N MET A 1 -2.10 5.61 22.69
CA MET A 1 -2.34 5.32 21.30
C MET A 1 -1.28 4.45 20.74
N ALA A 2 -1.70 3.37 20.24
CA ALA A 2 -0.76 2.35 19.85
C ALA A 2 -0.27 2.56 18.43
N ILE A 3 1.05 2.69 18.29
CA ILE A 3 1.69 2.69 16.98
C ILE A 3 1.33 1.41 16.22
N GLU A 4 1.20 0.30 16.93
CA GLU A 4 0.81 -0.98 16.35
C GLU A 4 -0.55 -0.92 15.65
N ALA A 5 -1.49 -0.18 16.22
CA ALA A 5 -2.80 -0.02 15.60
C ALA A 5 -2.69 0.75 14.28
N ARG A 6 -1.84 1.77 14.26
CA ARG A 6 -1.59 2.54 13.05
C ARG A 6 -0.92 1.68 11.98
N ILE A 7 0.07 0.89 12.39
CA ILE A 7 0.76 0.00 11.47
C ILE A 7 -0.21 -1.02 10.85
N ARG A 8 -1.10 -1.58 11.66
CA ARG A 8 -2.11 -2.52 11.17
C ARG A 8 -3.06 -1.87 10.18
N GLU A 9 -3.46 -0.63 10.45
CA GLU A 9 -4.31 0.12 9.54
C GLU A 9 -3.61 0.35 8.19
N LEU A 10 -2.36 0.75 8.22
CA LEU A 10 -1.58 0.96 7.01
C LEU A 10 -1.33 -0.35 6.26
N ASP A 11 -1.11 -1.42 6.99
CA ASP A 11 -0.93 -2.73 6.39
C ASP A 11 -2.20 -3.20 5.67
N ALA A 12 -3.35 -2.96 6.27
CA ALA A 12 -4.63 -3.28 5.63
C ALA A 12 -4.81 -2.51 4.32
N ARG A 13 -4.46 -1.24 4.33
CA ARG A 13 -4.50 -0.41 3.12
C ARG A 13 -3.52 -0.90 2.07
N HIS A 14 -2.33 -1.28 2.50
CA HIS A 14 -1.30 -1.82 1.63
C HIS A 14 -1.79 -3.09 0.92
N GLN A 15 -2.42 -3.98 1.66
CA GLN A 15 -2.98 -5.21 1.10
C GLN A 15 -4.11 -4.92 0.13
N SER A 16 -4.97 -3.95 0.45
CA SER A 16 -6.04 -3.54 -0.44
C SER A 16 -5.50 -3.01 -1.76
N LEU A 17 -4.44 -2.20 -1.69
CA LEU A 17 -3.79 -1.68 -2.89
C LEU A 17 -3.14 -2.79 -3.72
N GLU A 18 -2.55 -3.78 -3.07
CA GLU A 18 -2.00 -4.93 -3.78
C GLU A 18 -3.05 -5.67 -4.58
N LYS A 19 -4.22 -5.86 -3.98
CA LYS A 19 -5.35 -6.49 -4.66
C LYS A 19 -5.81 -5.68 -5.86
N LEU A 20 -5.92 -4.37 -5.69
CA LEU A 20 -6.32 -3.48 -6.78
C LEU A 20 -5.33 -3.52 -7.93
N ILE A 21 -4.04 -3.51 -7.60
CA ILE A 21 -2.99 -3.60 -8.61
C ILE A 21 -3.10 -4.91 -9.38
N GLU A 22 -3.30 -6.02 -8.66
CA GLU A 22 -3.46 -7.33 -9.27
C GLU A 22 -4.64 -7.37 -10.22
N GLU A 23 -5.78 -6.83 -9.78
CA GLU A 23 -6.98 -6.79 -10.59
C GLU A 23 -6.77 -5.94 -11.84
N GLU A 24 -6.15 -4.78 -11.71
CA GLU A 24 -5.87 -3.91 -12.84
C GLU A 24 -4.91 -4.56 -13.83
N MET A 25 -3.87 -5.22 -13.34
CA MET A 25 -2.90 -5.88 -14.20
C MET A 25 -3.50 -7.06 -14.97
N ASN A 26 -4.52 -7.68 -14.42
CA ASN A 26 -5.22 -8.78 -15.08
C ASN A 26 -6.29 -8.31 -16.04
N HIS A 27 -6.54 -7.02 -16.08
CA HIS A 27 -7.55 -6.43 -16.96
C HIS A 27 -6.95 -6.20 -18.36
N PRO A 28 -7.60 -6.68 -19.43
CA PRO A 28 -7.03 -6.52 -20.77
C PRO A 28 -6.92 -5.07 -21.23
N SER A 29 -7.69 -4.17 -20.62
CA SER A 29 -7.65 -2.75 -20.95
C SER A 29 -7.04 -1.90 -19.84
N ALA A 30 -6.14 -2.47 -19.06
CA ALA A 30 -5.51 -1.77 -17.95
C ALA A 30 -4.78 -0.51 -18.41
N ASP A 31 -5.02 0.59 -17.72
CA ASP A 31 -4.34 1.84 -17.97
C ASP A 31 -3.00 1.84 -17.22
N ASP A 32 -1.91 1.96 -17.96
CA ASP A 32 -0.57 1.98 -17.36
C ASP A 32 -0.41 3.09 -16.33
N LEU A 33 -1.03 4.24 -16.58
CA LEU A 33 -0.99 5.36 -15.64
C LEU A 33 -1.65 5.02 -14.32
N GLU A 34 -2.80 4.34 -14.39
CA GLU A 34 -3.52 3.93 -13.20
C GLU A 34 -2.72 2.94 -12.36
N VAL A 35 -2.12 1.96 -13.03
CA VAL A 35 -1.28 0.97 -12.36
C VAL A 35 -0.08 1.64 -11.69
N ARG A 36 0.55 2.59 -12.37
CA ARG A 36 1.68 3.33 -11.80
C ARG A 36 1.27 4.13 -10.58
N GLU A 37 0.11 4.75 -10.62
CA GLU A 37 -0.43 5.52 -9.50
C GLU A 37 -0.65 4.61 -8.29
N LEU A 38 -1.28 3.46 -8.51
CA LEU A 38 -1.52 2.50 -7.44
C LEU A 38 -0.21 1.97 -6.84
N LYS A 39 0.77 1.70 -7.68
CA LYS A 39 2.09 1.25 -7.22
C LYS A 39 2.79 2.33 -6.40
N ARG A 40 2.63 3.58 -6.79
CA ARG A 40 3.20 4.70 -6.05
C ARG A 40 2.56 4.83 -4.67
N GLN A 41 1.23 4.71 -4.59
CA GLN A 41 0.52 4.75 -3.32
C GLN A 41 0.95 3.61 -2.41
N LYS A 42 1.11 2.43 -2.97
CA LYS A 42 1.59 1.26 -2.24
C LYS A 42 2.98 1.51 -1.64
N LEU A 43 3.87 2.09 -2.43
CA LEU A 43 5.22 2.40 -1.97
C LEU A 43 5.20 3.42 -0.82
N LYS A 44 4.36 4.44 -0.92
CA LYS A 44 4.21 5.43 0.14
C LYS A 44 3.74 4.80 1.44
N LEU A 45 2.76 3.92 1.36
CA LEU A 45 2.27 3.21 2.54
C LEU A 45 3.35 2.34 3.16
N LYS A 46 4.11 1.66 2.33
CA LYS A 46 5.21 0.83 2.80
C LYS A 46 6.25 1.66 3.55
N GLU A 47 6.61 2.81 3.00
CA GLU A 47 7.57 3.71 3.63
C GLU A 47 7.05 4.23 4.97
N GLU A 48 5.77 4.57 5.05
CA GLU A 48 5.16 5.00 6.30
C GLU A 48 5.20 3.89 7.36
N MET A 49 4.88 2.66 6.95
CA MET A 49 4.94 1.53 7.86
C MET A 49 6.34 1.29 8.38
N GLU A 50 7.32 1.36 7.52
CA GLU A 50 8.73 1.18 7.91
C GLU A 50 9.19 2.26 8.87
N ALA A 51 8.79 3.50 8.63
CA ALA A 51 9.11 4.61 9.52
C ALA A 51 8.49 4.41 10.90
N LEU A 52 7.24 3.95 10.95
CA LEU A 52 6.58 3.68 12.23
C LEU A 52 7.20 2.49 12.95
N ARG A 53 7.57 1.45 12.24
CA ARG A 53 8.25 0.30 12.83
C ARG A 53 9.59 0.69 13.44
N ALA A 54 10.31 1.57 12.77
CA ALA A 54 11.57 2.08 13.31
C ALA A 54 11.36 2.84 14.61
N LYS A 55 10.26 3.57 14.73
CA LYS A 55 9.92 4.30 15.96
C LYS A 55 9.42 3.39 17.06
N ALA A 56 8.92 2.22 16.71
CA ALA A 56 8.33 1.29 17.67
C ALA A 56 9.36 0.51 18.49
N HIS A 57 10.63 0.62 18.19
CA HIS A 57 11.72 -0.05 18.91
C HIS A 57 12.09 0.63 20.20
#